data_12ab2f29f18b8b252ed280ad15d1de0f
#
_entry.id   12ab2f29f18b8b252ed280ad15d1de0f
#
_cell.length_a   1.000
_cell.length_b   1.000
_cell.length_c   1.000
_cell.angle_alpha   90.00
_cell.angle_beta   90.00
_cell.angle_gamma   90.00
#
_symmetry.space_group_name_H-M   'P 1'
#
loop_
_entity.id
_entity.type
_entity.pdbx_description
1 polymer ?
#
loop_
_entity_poly.entity_id
_entity_poly.type
_entity_poly.pdbx_seq_one_letter_code
_entity_poly.pdbx_strand_id
1 'polypeptide(L)'
;MNEPKEIGLYGKDTIIQDLVKKLSDIEIKLREIEKKYHDLLKHLPVGVYHSTPDGKLIEVNKSLANLLGFKNEADLKSLDVNDLYVGKKDRIRHLKKLNESVTYFDEFKLKRKDGKIIWGKDYPRAVIGLDGRVQYYTGVLVDITAQKQAEEQLENALKKVKLVNQEKQNMINSLRTLSLMDELSGLYNRRGFIASAQEQLLIAEKKHIRLYFVFIDIDNLKKINDTWGYKKGDEAISSFAKILKASMRKSDIKGRLGGDEFAVLVQKAPKSGVNTLISRLQKNLKEFNSKAIYNFKLSVSIGIAEYNPRKPSSMDELMVRADKVMYRDKKSRGIA
;
A
#
# COMPACT_ATOMS: atom_id res chain seq x y z
N MET A 1 -65.36 76.54 26.58
CA MET A 1 -64.03 77.16 26.40
C MET A 1 -63.02 76.32 27.14
N ASN A 2 -62.31 75.44 26.44
CA ASN A 2 -61.17 74.62 26.96
C ASN A 2 -59.91 75.19 26.35
N GLU A 3 -59.13 75.86 27.19
CA GLU A 3 -57.81 76.32 26.82
C GLU A 3 -56.87 75.10 26.54
N PRO A 4 -56.00 75.11 25.50
CA PRO A 4 -55.03 74.11 25.28
C PRO A 4 -53.89 74.25 26.32
N LYS A 5 -53.65 73.16 27.06
CA LYS A 5 -52.50 73.08 27.96
C LYS A 5 -51.23 73.22 27.15
N GLU A 6 -50.53 74.34 27.33
CA GLU A 6 -49.10 74.46 26.93
C GLU A 6 -48.27 73.36 27.58
N ILE A 7 -47.92 72.41 26.77
CA ILE A 7 -46.84 71.47 27.14
C ILE A 7 -45.59 72.33 27.08
N GLY A 8 -45.16 72.79 28.26
CA GLY A 8 -44.15 73.80 28.45
C GLY A 8 -42.84 73.46 27.75
N LEU A 9 -42.18 74.49 27.20
CA LEU A 9 -40.85 74.44 26.59
C LEU A 9 -39.81 73.66 27.39
N TYR A 10 -39.94 73.67 28.72
CA TYR A 10 -39.07 72.91 29.69
C TYR A 10 -39.05 71.36 29.48
N GLY A 11 -40.12 70.77 29.04
CA GLY A 11 -40.20 69.36 28.75
C GLY A 11 -39.47 68.92 27.47
N LYS A 12 -39.43 69.80 26.47
CA LYS A 12 -38.76 69.55 25.18
C LYS A 12 -37.24 69.61 25.33
N ASP A 13 -36.70 70.56 26.06
CA ASP A 13 -35.24 70.70 26.30
C ASP A 13 -34.69 69.54 27.10
N THR A 14 -35.42 69.05 28.09
CA THR A 14 -35.02 67.84 28.86
C THR A 14 -34.98 66.58 27.98
N ILE A 15 -35.95 66.42 27.08
CA ILE A 15 -35.96 65.26 26.14
C ILE A 15 -34.84 65.35 25.14
N ILE A 16 -34.54 66.53 24.63
CA ILE A 16 -33.44 66.80 23.69
C ILE A 16 -32.11 66.48 24.36
N GLN A 17 -31.89 66.93 25.60
CA GLN A 17 -30.67 66.64 26.37
C GLN A 17 -30.50 65.13 26.61
N ASP A 18 -31.53 64.40 26.97
CA ASP A 18 -31.50 62.93 27.13
C ASP A 18 -31.19 62.19 25.83
N LEU A 19 -31.77 62.62 24.70
CA LEU A 19 -31.46 62.09 23.38
C LEU A 19 -30.02 62.36 22.97
N VAL A 20 -29.49 63.57 23.18
CA VAL A 20 -28.11 63.92 22.87
C VAL A 20 -27.15 63.08 23.70
N LYS A 21 -27.44 62.87 25.00
CA LYS A 21 -26.64 62.02 25.87
C LYS A 21 -26.65 60.54 25.39
N LYS A 22 -27.83 60.00 25.03
CA LYS A 22 -27.97 58.65 24.48
C LYS A 22 -27.21 58.50 23.16
N LEU A 23 -27.25 59.47 22.27
CA LEU A 23 -26.49 59.49 21.03
C LEU A 23 -24.98 59.47 21.30
N SER A 24 -24.49 60.29 22.23
CA SER A 24 -23.07 60.30 22.64
C SER A 24 -22.63 58.97 23.22
N ASP A 25 -23.43 58.33 24.10
CA ASP A 25 -23.15 57.05 24.69
C ASP A 25 -23.10 55.92 23.62
N ILE A 26 -23.98 56.00 22.61
CA ILE A 26 -23.97 55.06 21.47
C ILE A 26 -22.74 55.25 20.60
N GLU A 27 -22.36 56.50 20.30
CA GLU A 27 -21.14 56.81 19.55
C GLU A 27 -19.88 56.30 20.22
N ILE A 28 -19.77 56.47 21.58
CA ILE A 28 -18.65 55.98 22.36
C ILE A 28 -18.58 54.44 22.26
N LYS A 29 -19.71 53.78 22.48
CA LYS A 29 -19.78 52.28 22.37
C LYS A 29 -19.43 51.78 20.96
N LEU A 30 -19.91 52.51 19.95
CA LEU A 30 -19.60 52.14 18.55
C LEU A 30 -18.09 52.24 18.28
N ARG A 31 -17.43 53.33 18.70
CA ARG A 31 -15.97 53.49 18.58
C ARG A 31 -15.19 52.40 19.34
N GLU A 32 -15.65 51.99 20.53
CA GLU A 32 -15.03 50.90 21.27
C GLU A 32 -15.17 49.56 20.54
N ILE A 33 -16.32 49.28 19.97
CA ILE A 33 -16.58 48.05 19.17
C ILE A 33 -15.73 48.05 17.91
N GLU A 34 -15.70 49.18 17.18
CA GLU A 34 -14.86 49.35 15.98
C GLU A 34 -13.38 49.12 16.29
N LYS A 35 -12.90 49.68 17.40
CA LYS A 35 -11.52 49.51 17.83
C LYS A 35 -11.23 48.03 18.14
N LYS A 36 -12.10 47.39 18.92
CA LYS A 36 -11.93 45.95 19.25
C LYS A 36 -11.95 45.07 17.99
N TYR A 37 -12.83 45.34 17.05
CA TYR A 37 -12.92 44.65 15.77
C TYR A 37 -11.64 44.84 14.95
N HIS A 38 -11.14 46.05 14.83
CA HIS A 38 -9.88 46.36 14.11
C HIS A 38 -8.66 45.69 14.74
N ASP A 39 -8.57 45.70 16.07
CA ASP A 39 -7.48 45.06 16.82
C ASP A 39 -7.52 43.55 16.62
N LEU A 40 -8.68 42.95 16.62
CA LEU A 40 -8.87 41.50 16.36
C LEU A 40 -8.41 41.17 14.93
N LEU A 41 -8.87 41.86 13.92
CA LEU A 41 -8.48 41.61 12.53
C LEU A 41 -6.98 41.76 12.30
N LYS A 42 -6.34 42.72 12.98
CA LYS A 42 -4.88 43.00 12.86
C LYS A 42 -4.03 41.88 13.37
N HIS A 43 -4.46 41.17 14.41
CA HIS A 43 -3.68 40.11 15.05
C HIS A 43 -4.00 38.71 14.61
N LEU A 44 -5.02 38.51 13.76
CA LEU A 44 -5.31 37.20 13.18
C LEU A 44 -4.18 36.75 12.25
N PRO A 45 -3.64 35.51 12.41
CA PRO A 45 -2.55 34.99 11.56
C PRO A 45 -3.05 34.54 10.17
N VAL A 46 -4.26 34.88 9.80
CA VAL A 46 -4.92 34.52 8.53
C VAL A 46 -5.35 35.74 7.77
N GLY A 47 -5.40 35.65 6.45
CA GLY A 47 -5.89 36.71 5.59
C GLY A 47 -7.41 36.81 5.68
N VAL A 48 -7.94 38.01 6.02
CA VAL A 48 -9.38 38.26 6.01
C VAL A 48 -9.67 39.30 4.92
N TYR A 49 -10.76 39.08 4.18
CA TYR A 49 -11.17 40.00 3.12
C TYR A 49 -12.68 40.15 3.00
N HIS A 50 -13.09 41.34 2.51
CA HIS A 50 -14.40 41.58 1.94
C HIS A 50 -14.21 42.02 0.49
N SER A 51 -14.98 41.44 -0.44
CA SER A 51 -14.91 41.80 -1.86
C SER A 51 -16.29 41.93 -2.50
N THR A 52 -16.40 42.82 -3.48
CA THR A 52 -17.60 42.94 -4.30
C THR A 52 -17.76 41.74 -5.24
N PRO A 53 -18.96 41.51 -5.78
CA PRO A 53 -19.20 40.49 -6.79
C PRO A 53 -18.38 40.65 -8.07
N ASP A 54 -18.01 41.86 -8.44
CA ASP A 54 -17.15 42.19 -9.58
C ASP A 54 -15.64 42.02 -9.28
N GLY A 55 -15.26 41.68 -8.05
CA GLY A 55 -13.89 41.30 -7.71
C GLY A 55 -13.04 42.43 -7.13
N LYS A 56 -13.62 43.53 -6.66
CA LYS A 56 -12.90 44.60 -5.96
C LYS A 56 -12.83 44.31 -4.46
N LEU A 57 -11.65 44.50 -3.85
CA LEU A 57 -11.46 44.35 -2.41
C LEU A 57 -11.99 45.59 -1.67
N ILE A 58 -12.98 45.42 -0.82
CA ILE A 58 -13.57 46.46 0.03
C ILE A 58 -12.75 46.64 1.29
N GLU A 59 -12.51 45.53 1.98
CA GLU A 59 -11.77 45.48 3.21
C GLU A 59 -10.80 44.28 3.23
N VAL A 60 -9.62 44.49 3.76
CA VAL A 60 -8.58 43.45 3.93
C VAL A 60 -7.82 43.72 5.21
N ASN A 61 -7.32 42.67 5.85
CA ASN A 61 -6.44 42.84 6.98
C ASN A 61 -4.95 42.82 6.57
N LYS A 62 -4.08 43.23 7.49
CA LYS A 62 -2.64 43.26 7.26
C LYS A 62 -2.05 41.88 6.97
N SER A 63 -2.61 40.85 7.57
CA SER A 63 -2.16 39.48 7.36
C SER A 63 -2.37 39.02 5.91
N LEU A 64 -3.50 39.43 5.28
CA LEU A 64 -3.73 39.15 3.87
C LEU A 64 -2.74 39.89 2.97
N ALA A 65 -2.47 41.19 3.26
CA ALA A 65 -1.48 41.94 2.51
C ALA A 65 -0.08 41.28 2.58
N ASN A 66 0.36 40.88 3.77
CA ASN A 66 1.62 40.18 3.96
C ASN A 66 1.65 38.83 3.25
N LEU A 67 0.57 38.05 3.35
CA LEU A 67 0.43 36.73 2.71
C LEU A 67 0.58 36.84 1.19
N LEU A 68 -0.03 37.86 0.58
CA LEU A 68 0.04 38.11 -0.85
C LEU A 68 1.25 38.94 -1.31
N GLY A 69 2.11 39.36 -0.37
CA GLY A 69 3.38 40.07 -0.67
C GLY A 69 3.20 41.57 -0.93
N PHE A 70 2.13 42.19 -0.41
CA PHE A 70 1.89 43.63 -0.49
C PHE A 70 2.44 44.33 0.76
N LYS A 71 2.85 45.60 0.58
CA LYS A 71 3.45 46.39 1.70
C LYS A 71 2.37 46.82 2.72
N ASN A 72 1.17 47.09 2.26
CA ASN A 72 0.07 47.55 3.08
C ASN A 72 -1.27 47.15 2.46
N GLU A 73 -2.36 47.40 3.19
CA GLU A 73 -3.73 47.05 2.79
C GLU A 73 -4.21 47.90 1.62
N ALA A 74 -3.81 49.17 1.55
CA ALA A 74 -4.21 50.10 0.48
C ALA A 74 -3.68 49.63 -0.89
N ASP A 75 -2.41 49.18 -0.94
CA ASP A 75 -1.82 48.65 -2.16
C ASP A 75 -2.56 47.37 -2.63
N LEU A 76 -2.98 46.51 -1.69
CA LEU A 76 -3.72 45.32 -2.02
C LEU A 76 -5.12 45.61 -2.53
N LYS A 77 -5.80 46.60 -1.94
CA LYS A 77 -7.18 47.02 -2.38
C LYS A 77 -7.23 47.58 -3.80
N SER A 78 -6.10 48.07 -4.31
CA SER A 78 -6.03 48.57 -5.70
C SER A 78 -5.96 47.46 -6.75
N LEU A 79 -5.79 46.19 -6.33
CA LEU A 79 -5.69 45.06 -7.22
C LEU A 79 -7.06 44.48 -7.57
N ASP A 80 -7.19 43.98 -8.80
CA ASP A 80 -8.30 43.10 -9.17
C ASP A 80 -8.02 41.68 -8.63
N VAL A 81 -8.95 41.11 -7.85
CA VAL A 81 -8.82 39.74 -7.28
C VAL A 81 -8.57 38.71 -8.40
N ASN A 82 -9.01 38.96 -9.61
CA ASN A 82 -8.79 38.06 -10.75
C ASN A 82 -7.30 37.88 -11.07
N ASP A 83 -6.46 38.87 -10.80
CA ASP A 83 -5.02 38.84 -11.08
C ASP A 83 -4.22 37.99 -10.06
N LEU A 84 -4.85 37.67 -8.93
CA LEU A 84 -4.24 36.76 -7.93
C LEU A 84 -4.30 35.31 -8.34
N TYR A 85 -5.21 34.90 -9.20
CA TYR A 85 -5.36 33.51 -9.60
C TYR A 85 -4.34 33.13 -10.69
N VAL A 86 -3.66 32.01 -10.53
CA VAL A 86 -2.73 31.47 -11.55
C VAL A 86 -3.52 31.02 -12.79
N GLY A 87 -4.71 30.48 -12.60
CA GLY A 87 -5.58 30.03 -13.70
C GLY A 87 -6.93 30.73 -13.69
N LYS A 88 -7.35 31.36 -14.82
CA LYS A 88 -8.68 31.97 -14.98
C LYS A 88 -9.82 30.97 -14.67
N LYS A 89 -9.64 29.71 -14.98
CA LYS A 89 -10.61 28.62 -14.69
C LYS A 89 -10.81 28.41 -13.18
N ASP A 90 -9.80 28.64 -12.37
CA ASP A 90 -9.89 28.46 -10.93
C ASP A 90 -10.82 29.50 -10.30
N ARG A 91 -10.74 30.74 -10.75
CA ARG A 91 -11.65 31.79 -10.30
C ARG A 91 -13.09 31.49 -10.68
N ILE A 92 -13.37 31.11 -11.94
CA ILE A 92 -14.73 30.79 -12.42
C ILE A 92 -15.31 29.64 -11.61
N ARG A 93 -14.51 28.57 -11.37
CA ARG A 93 -14.88 27.40 -10.54
C ARG A 93 -15.22 27.84 -9.11
N HIS A 94 -14.38 28.67 -8.53
CA HIS A 94 -14.53 29.18 -7.17
C HIS A 94 -15.84 29.96 -7.01
N LEU A 95 -16.13 30.92 -7.90
CA LEU A 95 -17.38 31.70 -7.89
C LEU A 95 -18.62 30.84 -8.11
N LYS A 96 -18.54 29.83 -8.99
CA LYS A 96 -19.67 28.93 -9.23
C LYS A 96 -20.06 28.18 -7.97
N LYS A 97 -19.07 27.58 -7.31
CA LYS A 97 -19.27 26.82 -6.06
C LYS A 97 -19.78 27.70 -4.91
N LEU A 98 -19.29 28.93 -4.83
CA LEU A 98 -19.72 29.90 -3.83
C LEU A 98 -21.20 30.26 -3.93
N ASN A 99 -21.75 30.28 -5.14
CA ASN A 99 -23.17 30.53 -5.37
C ASN A 99 -24.06 29.29 -5.13
N GLU A 100 -23.47 28.09 -5.13
CA GLU A 100 -24.22 26.83 -4.98
C GLU A 100 -24.22 26.28 -3.52
N SER A 101 -23.39 26.80 -2.61
CA SER A 101 -23.26 26.27 -1.25
C SER A 101 -23.10 27.36 -0.18
N VAL A 102 -23.77 27.17 0.95
CA VAL A 102 -23.71 28.08 2.11
C VAL A 102 -22.38 27.96 2.86
N THR A 103 -21.76 26.78 2.86
CA THR A 103 -20.45 26.52 3.47
C THR A 103 -19.56 25.81 2.46
N TYR A 104 -18.48 26.48 2.07
CA TYR A 104 -17.60 26.01 1.04
C TYR A 104 -16.16 26.39 1.38
N PHE A 105 -15.21 25.55 1.02
CA PHE A 105 -13.80 25.91 0.95
C PHE A 105 -13.20 25.41 -0.37
N ASP A 106 -12.21 26.13 -0.85
CA ASP A 106 -11.46 25.70 -2.05
C ASP A 106 -9.97 25.87 -1.83
N GLU A 107 -9.18 25.05 -2.50
CA GLU A 107 -7.74 25.11 -2.50
C GLU A 107 -7.26 25.41 -3.92
N PHE A 108 -6.53 26.51 -4.08
CA PHE A 108 -6.05 26.96 -5.37
C PHE A 108 -4.70 27.66 -5.28
N LYS A 109 -4.06 27.80 -6.42
CA LYS A 109 -2.78 28.50 -6.52
C LYS A 109 -3.00 29.98 -6.71
N LEU A 110 -2.31 30.77 -5.90
CA LEU A 110 -2.31 32.23 -5.98
C LEU A 110 -0.93 32.74 -6.35
N LYS A 111 -0.90 33.82 -7.12
CA LYS A 111 0.31 34.52 -7.48
C LYS A 111 0.45 35.75 -6.60
N ARG A 112 1.52 35.78 -5.81
CA ARG A 112 1.90 36.92 -4.97
C ARG A 112 2.44 38.08 -5.81
N LYS A 113 2.50 39.29 -5.22
CA LYS A 113 3.09 40.49 -5.85
C LYS A 113 4.55 40.30 -6.30
N ASP A 114 5.31 39.48 -5.56
CA ASP A 114 6.70 39.13 -5.91
C ASP A 114 6.82 38.05 -7.00
N GLY A 115 5.71 37.62 -7.58
CA GLY A 115 5.65 36.57 -8.59
C GLY A 115 5.67 35.13 -8.05
N LYS A 116 5.91 34.93 -6.76
CA LYS A 116 5.91 33.62 -6.13
C LYS A 116 4.50 33.02 -6.11
N ILE A 117 4.41 31.72 -6.37
CA ILE A 117 3.14 30.97 -6.31
C ILE A 117 3.01 30.33 -4.94
N ILE A 118 1.85 30.50 -4.30
CA ILE A 118 1.46 29.88 -3.04
C ILE A 118 0.19 29.08 -3.21
N TRP A 119 -0.04 28.12 -2.32
CA TRP A 119 -1.33 27.46 -2.19
C TRP A 119 -2.18 28.19 -1.16
N GLY A 120 -3.31 28.73 -1.60
CA GLY A 120 -4.31 29.32 -0.73
C GLY A 120 -5.45 28.34 -0.48
N LYS A 121 -5.89 28.26 0.77
CA LYS A 121 -7.15 27.65 1.17
C LYS A 121 -8.09 28.74 1.61
N ASP A 122 -9.17 28.91 0.87
CA ASP A 122 -10.15 29.97 1.07
C ASP A 122 -11.46 29.43 1.65
N TYR A 123 -12.01 30.17 2.61
CA TYR A 123 -13.30 29.91 3.25
C TYR A 123 -14.23 31.09 2.99
N PRO A 124 -14.78 31.21 1.79
CA PRO A 124 -15.60 32.33 1.42
C PRO A 124 -17.07 32.17 1.86
N ARG A 125 -17.75 33.29 2.04
CA ARG A 125 -19.17 33.37 2.30
C ARG A 125 -19.79 34.54 1.55
N ALA A 126 -20.94 34.31 0.90
CA ALA A 126 -21.75 35.37 0.33
C ALA A 126 -22.61 36.04 1.41
N VAL A 127 -22.60 37.34 1.45
CA VAL A 127 -23.53 38.15 2.26
C VAL A 127 -24.62 38.72 1.34
N ILE A 128 -25.85 38.31 1.65
CA ILE A 128 -27.03 38.64 0.81
C ILE A 128 -27.72 39.84 1.40
N GLY A 129 -28.02 40.83 0.54
CA GLY A 129 -28.79 42.03 0.91
C GLY A 129 -30.27 41.75 1.07
N LEU A 130 -31.01 42.77 1.53
CA LEU A 130 -32.47 42.71 1.69
C LEU A 130 -33.22 42.48 0.37
N ASP A 131 -32.60 42.78 -0.77
CA ASP A 131 -33.12 42.60 -2.14
C ASP A 131 -32.87 41.16 -2.67
N GLY A 132 -32.29 40.25 -1.84
CA GLY A 132 -31.96 38.87 -2.22
C GLY A 132 -30.74 38.75 -3.13
N ARG A 133 -30.00 39.82 -3.40
CA ARG A 133 -28.77 39.79 -4.20
C ARG A 133 -27.53 39.73 -3.29
N VAL A 134 -26.43 39.16 -3.84
CA VAL A 134 -25.15 39.18 -3.15
C VAL A 134 -24.64 40.60 -3.05
N GLN A 135 -24.54 41.12 -1.82
CA GLN A 135 -24.04 42.44 -1.52
C GLN A 135 -22.49 42.47 -1.55
N TYR A 136 -21.87 41.51 -0.90
CA TYR A 136 -20.41 41.30 -0.92
C TYR A 136 -20.07 39.86 -0.52
N TYR A 137 -18.86 39.48 -0.81
CA TYR A 137 -18.26 38.24 -0.30
C TYR A 137 -17.33 38.55 0.87
N THR A 138 -17.36 37.74 1.90
CA THR A 138 -16.38 37.76 3.00
C THR A 138 -15.69 36.42 3.07
N GLY A 139 -14.43 36.39 3.45
CA GLY A 139 -13.73 35.11 3.56
C GLY A 139 -12.42 35.18 4.33
N VAL A 140 -11.91 33.99 4.61
CA VAL A 140 -10.63 33.79 5.28
C VAL A 140 -9.73 32.98 4.36
N LEU A 141 -8.59 33.56 4.01
CA LEU A 141 -7.55 32.92 3.21
C LEU A 141 -6.39 32.47 4.10
N VAL A 142 -6.04 31.18 3.98
CA VAL A 142 -4.92 30.56 4.70
C VAL A 142 -3.86 30.13 3.71
N ASP A 143 -2.59 30.42 3.98
CA ASP A 143 -1.47 29.87 3.21
C ASP A 143 -1.22 28.41 3.65
N ILE A 144 -1.45 27.46 2.77
CA ILE A 144 -1.21 26.02 2.99
C ILE A 144 -0.02 25.51 2.18
N THR A 145 0.86 26.39 1.70
CA THR A 145 2.00 26.01 0.84
C THR A 145 2.92 25.02 1.55
N ALA A 146 3.27 25.28 2.81
CA ALA A 146 4.12 24.39 3.60
C ALA A 146 3.44 23.01 3.82
N GLN A 147 2.15 23.00 4.05
CA GLN A 147 1.38 21.75 4.18
C GLN A 147 1.43 20.95 2.87
N LYS A 148 1.16 21.57 1.73
CA LYS A 148 1.20 20.90 0.41
C LYS A 148 2.59 20.36 0.08
N GLN A 149 3.64 21.09 0.41
CA GLN A 149 5.02 20.64 0.23
C GLN A 149 5.33 19.42 1.12
N ALA A 150 4.89 19.41 2.36
CA ALA A 150 5.07 18.29 3.27
C ALA A 150 4.29 17.05 2.81
N GLU A 151 3.05 17.22 2.33
CA GLU A 151 2.24 16.15 1.75
C GLU A 151 2.93 15.51 0.54
N GLU A 152 3.47 16.33 -0.38
CA GLU A 152 4.19 15.85 -1.57
C GLU A 152 5.49 15.11 -1.19
N GLN A 153 6.24 15.64 -0.24
CA GLN A 153 7.46 14.99 0.26
C GLN A 153 7.14 13.63 0.90
N LEU A 154 6.08 13.56 1.71
CA LEU A 154 5.64 12.31 2.33
C LEU A 154 5.20 11.28 1.28
N GLU A 155 4.43 11.70 0.28
CA GLU A 155 4.00 10.81 -0.81
C GLU A 155 5.20 10.24 -1.58
N ASN A 156 6.18 11.10 -1.89
CA ASN A 156 7.40 10.68 -2.58
C ASN A 156 8.26 9.74 -1.72
N ALA A 157 8.35 9.98 -0.41
CA ALA A 157 9.05 9.08 0.51
C ALA A 157 8.35 7.72 0.61
N LEU A 158 7.02 7.69 0.69
CA LEU A 158 6.24 6.44 0.71
C LEU A 158 6.42 5.63 -0.58
N LYS A 159 6.46 6.29 -1.74
CA LYS A 159 6.74 5.61 -3.03
C LYS A 159 8.12 4.94 -3.02
N LYS A 160 9.15 5.64 -2.52
CA LYS A 160 10.52 5.08 -2.40
C LYS A 160 10.57 3.89 -1.46
N VAL A 161 9.95 3.98 -0.28
CA VAL A 161 9.90 2.89 0.71
C VAL A 161 9.22 1.64 0.12
N LYS A 162 8.11 1.79 -0.60
CA LYS A 162 7.43 0.68 -1.26
C LYS A 162 8.34 -0.03 -2.29
N LEU A 163 9.05 0.74 -3.11
CA LEU A 163 9.98 0.19 -4.11
C LEU A 163 11.10 -0.62 -3.45
N VAL A 164 11.79 -0.03 -2.46
CA VAL A 164 12.88 -0.70 -1.73
C VAL A 164 12.41 -1.99 -1.04
N ASN A 165 11.22 -1.97 -0.43
CA ASN A 165 10.66 -3.17 0.19
C ASN A 165 10.36 -4.28 -0.83
N GLN A 166 9.91 -3.93 -2.03
CA GLN A 166 9.66 -4.89 -3.10
C GLN A 166 10.97 -5.52 -3.61
N GLU A 167 12.01 -4.71 -3.80
CA GLU A 167 13.35 -5.18 -4.19
C GLU A 167 13.95 -6.10 -3.12
N LYS A 168 13.86 -5.70 -1.84
CA LYS A 168 14.30 -6.52 -0.70
C LYS A 168 13.59 -7.87 -0.66
N GLN A 169 12.27 -7.89 -0.88
CA GLN A 169 11.50 -9.13 -0.88
C GLN A 169 11.90 -10.06 -2.03
N ASN A 170 12.14 -9.51 -3.23
CA ASN A 170 12.63 -10.25 -4.39
C ASN A 170 14.02 -10.85 -4.10
N MET A 171 14.91 -10.07 -3.49
CA MET A 171 16.24 -10.53 -3.09
C MET A 171 16.18 -11.67 -2.08
N ILE A 172 15.34 -11.53 -1.04
CA ILE A 172 15.11 -12.59 -0.04
C ILE A 172 14.59 -13.87 -0.70
N ASN A 173 13.64 -13.77 -1.62
CA ASN A 173 13.09 -14.92 -2.33
C ASN A 173 14.15 -15.59 -3.22
N SER A 174 14.98 -14.81 -3.91
CA SER A 174 16.08 -15.31 -4.71
C SER A 174 17.14 -16.04 -3.86
N LEU A 175 17.54 -15.44 -2.72
CA LEU A 175 18.47 -16.07 -1.77
C LEU A 175 17.89 -17.37 -1.17
N ARG A 176 16.60 -17.39 -0.83
CA ARG A 176 15.92 -18.60 -0.38
C ARG A 176 15.94 -19.70 -1.44
N THR A 177 15.65 -19.36 -2.68
CA THR A 177 15.65 -20.31 -3.79
C THR A 177 17.04 -20.90 -3.99
N LEU A 178 18.08 -20.09 -4.03
CA LEU A 178 19.48 -20.55 -4.14
C LEU A 178 19.89 -21.43 -2.96
N SER A 179 19.42 -21.15 -1.75
CA SER A 179 19.75 -21.92 -0.53
C SER A 179 18.95 -23.20 -0.35
N LEU A 180 17.79 -23.36 -1.02
CA LEU A 180 16.88 -24.48 -0.81
C LEU A 180 16.75 -25.43 -2.01
N MET A 181 17.33 -25.08 -3.15
CA MET A 181 17.28 -25.89 -4.37
C MET A 181 18.61 -26.59 -4.61
N ASP A 182 18.57 -27.77 -5.24
CA ASP A 182 19.73 -28.47 -5.78
C ASP A 182 19.95 -28.02 -7.23
N GLU A 183 21.12 -27.49 -7.52
CA GLU A 183 21.44 -26.88 -8.81
C GLU A 183 21.37 -27.88 -9.98
N LEU A 184 21.78 -29.12 -9.75
CA LEU A 184 21.85 -30.14 -10.78
C LEU A 184 20.47 -30.69 -11.17
N SER A 185 19.63 -30.97 -10.16
CA SER A 185 18.31 -31.56 -10.38
C SER A 185 17.19 -30.50 -10.55
N GLY A 186 17.41 -29.28 -10.03
CA GLY A 186 16.40 -28.22 -9.92
C GLY A 186 15.20 -28.66 -9.06
N LEU A 187 15.42 -29.55 -8.09
CA LEU A 187 14.50 -29.95 -7.03
C LEU A 187 14.92 -29.29 -5.72
N TYR A 188 14.13 -29.41 -4.66
CA TYR A 188 14.63 -29.05 -3.33
C TYR A 188 15.89 -29.82 -3.00
N ASN A 189 16.89 -29.15 -2.42
CA ASN A 189 18.00 -29.84 -1.75
C ASN A 189 17.50 -30.43 -0.43
N ARG A 190 18.37 -31.16 0.31
CA ARG A 190 18.03 -31.79 1.59
C ARG A 190 17.38 -30.82 2.56
N ARG A 191 17.95 -29.62 2.73
CA ARG A 191 17.43 -28.59 3.64
C ARG A 191 16.04 -28.11 3.21
N GLY A 192 15.87 -27.78 1.93
CA GLY A 192 14.60 -27.30 1.37
C GLY A 192 13.51 -28.36 1.44
N PHE A 193 13.85 -29.61 1.15
CA PHE A 193 12.91 -30.72 1.25
C PHE A 193 12.44 -30.94 2.70
N ILE A 194 13.35 -31.05 3.65
CA ILE A 194 13.01 -31.29 5.06
C ILE A 194 12.16 -30.15 5.62
N ALA A 195 12.53 -28.90 5.39
CA ALA A 195 11.76 -27.75 5.86
C ALA A 195 10.34 -27.74 5.31
N SER A 196 10.19 -27.94 3.98
CA SER A 196 8.87 -27.99 3.34
C SER A 196 8.04 -29.21 3.77
N ALA A 197 8.70 -30.36 4.00
CA ALA A 197 8.03 -31.57 4.44
C ALA A 197 7.52 -31.44 5.88
N GLN A 198 8.32 -30.88 6.80
CA GLN A 198 7.91 -30.64 8.18
C GLN A 198 6.69 -29.73 8.27
N GLU A 199 6.64 -28.66 7.48
CA GLU A 199 5.47 -27.79 7.40
C GLU A 199 4.21 -28.57 6.98
N GLN A 200 4.35 -29.46 5.98
CA GLN A 200 3.23 -30.28 5.51
C GLN A 200 2.80 -31.35 6.53
N LEU A 201 3.72 -31.88 7.32
CA LEU A 201 3.38 -32.80 8.42
C LEU A 201 2.53 -32.11 9.47
N LEU A 202 2.87 -30.87 9.86
CA LEU A 202 2.07 -30.05 10.80
C LEU A 202 0.66 -29.76 10.26
N ILE A 203 0.55 -29.47 8.98
CA ILE A 203 -0.76 -29.24 8.33
C ILE A 203 -1.57 -30.54 8.28
N ALA A 204 -0.90 -31.67 7.97
CA ALA A 204 -1.54 -32.97 7.89
C ALA A 204 -2.05 -33.48 9.25
N GLU A 205 -1.31 -33.20 10.30
CA GLU A 205 -1.73 -33.48 11.68
C GLU A 205 -2.99 -32.72 12.05
N LYS A 206 -2.99 -31.39 11.86
CA LYS A 206 -4.14 -30.53 12.16
C LYS A 206 -5.39 -30.86 11.34
N LYS A 207 -5.22 -31.30 10.09
CA LYS A 207 -6.32 -31.61 9.17
C LYS A 207 -6.66 -33.10 9.10
N HIS A 208 -5.99 -33.94 9.89
CA HIS A 208 -6.15 -35.39 9.87
C HIS A 208 -5.95 -36.03 8.48
N ILE A 209 -4.97 -35.54 7.73
CA ILE A 209 -4.67 -35.99 6.36
C ILE A 209 -3.51 -36.98 6.39
N ARG A 210 -3.65 -38.12 5.72
CA ARG A 210 -2.54 -39.04 5.47
C ARG A 210 -1.59 -38.49 4.41
N LEU A 211 -0.29 -38.69 4.61
CA LEU A 211 0.75 -38.39 3.64
C LEU A 211 1.59 -39.65 3.40
N TYR A 212 2.29 -39.67 2.28
CA TYR A 212 3.22 -40.76 1.97
C TYR A 212 4.58 -40.15 1.62
N PHE A 213 5.58 -40.61 2.35
CA PHE A 213 6.97 -40.32 2.06
C PHE A 213 7.54 -41.43 1.17
N VAL A 214 8.08 -41.03 0.02
CA VAL A 214 8.73 -41.94 -0.94
C VAL A 214 10.20 -41.61 -0.98
N PHE A 215 11.03 -42.58 -0.63
CA PHE A 215 12.46 -42.50 -0.75
C PHE A 215 12.91 -43.24 -2.00
N ILE A 216 13.80 -42.67 -2.78
CA ILE A 216 14.17 -43.14 -4.11
C ILE A 216 15.68 -43.03 -4.24
N ASP A 217 16.31 -44.07 -4.75
CA ASP A 217 17.75 -44.09 -5.00
C ASP A 217 18.01 -44.56 -6.44
N ILE A 218 18.91 -43.86 -7.15
CA ILE A 218 19.31 -44.24 -8.51
C ILE A 218 20.27 -45.42 -8.43
N ASP A 219 19.85 -46.57 -8.96
CA ASP A 219 20.65 -47.78 -8.94
C ASP A 219 21.92 -47.62 -9.77
N ASN A 220 23.06 -48.11 -9.23
CA ASN A 220 24.32 -48.19 -9.93
C ASN A 220 24.90 -46.86 -10.49
N LEU A 221 24.55 -45.69 -9.87
CA LEU A 221 25.11 -44.40 -10.30
C LEU A 221 26.64 -44.37 -10.28
N LYS A 222 27.26 -45.02 -9.28
CA LYS A 222 28.71 -45.17 -9.21
C LYS A 222 29.27 -45.89 -10.44
N LYS A 223 28.64 -46.96 -10.91
CA LYS A 223 29.05 -47.67 -12.13
C LYS A 223 28.91 -46.79 -13.38
N ILE A 224 27.91 -45.93 -13.44
CA ILE A 224 27.77 -44.94 -14.52
C ILE A 224 28.96 -43.97 -14.49
N ASN A 225 29.31 -43.44 -13.31
CA ASN A 225 30.44 -42.55 -13.12
C ASN A 225 31.77 -43.20 -13.51
N ASP A 226 31.98 -44.42 -13.02
CA ASP A 226 33.24 -45.15 -13.24
C ASP A 226 33.43 -45.55 -14.72
N THR A 227 32.33 -45.81 -15.45
CA THR A 227 32.37 -46.26 -16.85
C THR A 227 32.39 -45.10 -17.84
N TRP A 228 31.64 -44.00 -17.59
CA TRP A 228 31.46 -42.92 -18.56
C TRP A 228 31.80 -41.51 -18.03
N GLY A 229 32.33 -41.44 -16.82
CA GLY A 229 32.75 -40.20 -16.16
C GLY A 229 31.62 -39.44 -15.48
N TYR A 230 31.98 -38.54 -14.56
CA TYR A 230 31.06 -37.77 -13.72
C TYR A 230 30.04 -36.93 -14.53
N LYS A 231 30.40 -36.43 -15.73
CA LYS A 231 29.45 -35.72 -16.61
C LYS A 231 28.25 -36.59 -16.98
N LYS A 232 28.45 -37.88 -17.19
CA LYS A 232 27.34 -38.81 -17.49
C LYS A 232 26.53 -39.18 -16.26
N GLY A 233 27.14 -39.20 -15.10
CA GLY A 233 26.42 -39.31 -13.83
C GLY A 233 25.53 -38.07 -13.57
N ASP A 234 26.04 -36.88 -13.86
CA ASP A 234 25.25 -35.64 -13.76
C ASP A 234 24.07 -35.61 -14.76
N GLU A 235 24.31 -36.11 -15.99
CA GLU A 235 23.24 -36.34 -16.98
C GLU A 235 22.19 -37.32 -16.49
N ALA A 236 22.60 -38.40 -15.82
CA ALA A 236 21.70 -39.39 -15.24
C ALA A 236 20.85 -38.81 -14.11
N ILE A 237 21.44 -38.05 -13.22
CA ILE A 237 20.74 -37.33 -12.14
C ILE A 237 19.74 -36.33 -12.70
N SER A 238 20.18 -35.47 -13.63
CA SER A 238 19.31 -34.45 -14.24
C SER A 238 18.17 -35.08 -15.04
N SER A 239 18.43 -36.19 -15.75
CA SER A 239 17.41 -36.91 -16.51
C SER A 239 16.39 -37.56 -15.57
N PHE A 240 16.84 -38.19 -14.50
CA PHE A 240 15.96 -38.76 -13.48
C PHE A 240 15.11 -37.67 -12.81
N ALA A 241 15.68 -36.52 -12.46
CA ALA A 241 14.93 -35.41 -11.89
C ALA A 241 13.79 -34.92 -12.82
N LYS A 242 14.03 -34.86 -14.13
CA LYS A 242 13.00 -34.53 -15.13
C LYS A 242 11.89 -35.59 -15.17
N ILE A 243 12.27 -36.86 -15.16
CA ILE A 243 11.31 -37.99 -15.14
C ILE A 243 10.49 -37.94 -13.85
N LEU A 244 11.12 -37.69 -12.69
CA LEU A 244 10.45 -37.58 -11.40
C LEU A 244 9.46 -36.42 -11.39
N LYS A 245 9.85 -35.25 -11.88
CA LYS A 245 8.96 -34.08 -12.02
C LYS A 245 7.74 -34.40 -12.87
N ALA A 246 7.92 -35.07 -14.00
CA ALA A 246 6.83 -35.45 -14.90
C ALA A 246 5.91 -36.53 -14.32
N SER A 247 6.44 -37.37 -13.42
CA SER A 247 5.71 -38.46 -12.81
C SER A 247 4.91 -38.08 -11.58
N MET A 248 5.26 -36.98 -10.90
CA MET A 248 4.63 -36.51 -9.68
C MET A 248 3.71 -35.31 -9.94
N ARG A 249 2.78 -35.05 -9.03
CA ARG A 249 1.91 -33.87 -9.12
C ARG A 249 2.69 -32.58 -8.78
N LYS A 250 2.19 -31.43 -9.25
CA LYS A 250 2.78 -30.15 -8.90
C LYS A 250 2.76 -29.89 -7.38
N SER A 251 1.72 -30.38 -6.69
CA SER A 251 1.54 -30.26 -5.24
C SER A 251 2.47 -31.15 -4.44
N ASP A 252 3.03 -32.22 -5.00
CA ASP A 252 3.95 -33.11 -4.25
C ASP A 252 5.30 -32.42 -4.06
N ILE A 253 5.88 -32.52 -2.85
CA ILE A 253 7.21 -31.98 -2.56
C ILE A 253 8.24 -32.96 -3.07
N LYS A 254 9.20 -32.50 -3.85
CA LYS A 254 10.25 -33.30 -4.48
C LYS A 254 11.60 -32.73 -4.15
N GLY A 255 12.55 -33.57 -3.71
CA GLY A 255 13.90 -33.15 -3.36
C GLY A 255 14.96 -34.19 -3.75
N ARG A 256 16.20 -33.72 -3.90
CA ARG A 256 17.41 -34.53 -3.93
C ARG A 256 18.09 -34.35 -2.60
N LEU A 257 18.27 -35.48 -1.86
CA LEU A 257 18.78 -35.43 -0.50
C LEU A 257 20.31 -35.56 -0.46
N GLY A 258 20.91 -36.13 -1.49
CA GLY A 258 22.37 -36.31 -1.64
C GLY A 258 22.66 -37.25 -2.81
N GLY A 259 23.84 -37.23 -3.38
CA GLY A 259 24.30 -38.17 -4.39
C GLY A 259 23.24 -38.67 -5.37
N ASP A 260 22.83 -39.91 -5.18
CA ASP A 260 21.82 -40.67 -5.91
C ASP A 260 20.43 -40.69 -5.21
N GLU A 261 20.30 -40.06 -4.02
CA GLU A 261 19.11 -40.12 -3.18
C GLU A 261 18.13 -39.02 -3.51
N PHE A 262 16.88 -39.40 -3.73
CA PHE A 262 15.74 -38.51 -3.97
C PHE A 262 14.59 -38.80 -3.00
N ALA A 263 13.77 -37.81 -2.76
CA ALA A 263 12.59 -37.92 -1.90
C ALA A 263 11.37 -37.23 -2.49
N VAL A 264 10.20 -37.80 -2.22
CA VAL A 264 8.93 -37.21 -2.54
C VAL A 264 8.00 -37.31 -1.35
N LEU A 265 7.38 -36.19 -0.95
CA LEU A 265 6.24 -36.20 -0.03
C LEU A 265 4.95 -36.04 -0.85
N VAL A 266 4.20 -37.14 -0.95
CA VAL A 266 2.94 -37.20 -1.68
C VAL A 266 1.81 -36.73 -0.76
N GLN A 267 1.08 -35.72 -1.25
CA GLN A 267 0.02 -35.09 -0.48
C GLN A 267 -1.36 -35.56 -0.95
N LYS A 268 -2.32 -35.66 -0.01
CA LYS A 268 -3.75 -35.88 -0.28
C LYS A 268 -4.02 -37.05 -1.26
N ALA A 269 -3.32 -38.15 -1.11
CA ALA A 269 -3.55 -39.32 -1.94
C ALA A 269 -3.94 -40.54 -1.07
N PRO A 270 -4.88 -41.37 -1.50
CA PRO A 270 -5.06 -42.71 -0.92
C PRO A 270 -3.85 -43.58 -1.29
N LYS A 271 -3.66 -44.71 -0.60
CA LYS A 271 -2.56 -45.64 -0.86
C LYS A 271 -2.54 -46.11 -2.34
N SER A 272 -3.70 -46.35 -2.92
CA SER A 272 -3.84 -46.65 -4.36
C SER A 272 -3.31 -45.55 -5.28
N GLY A 273 -3.48 -44.27 -4.87
CA GLY A 273 -2.98 -43.11 -5.60
C GLY A 273 -1.45 -43.04 -5.61
N VAL A 274 -0.80 -43.42 -4.50
CA VAL A 274 0.67 -43.51 -4.44
C VAL A 274 1.19 -44.60 -5.37
N ASN A 275 0.56 -45.78 -5.37
CA ASN A 275 0.93 -46.85 -6.29
C ASN A 275 0.80 -46.43 -7.76
N THR A 276 -0.25 -45.65 -8.10
CA THR A 276 -0.41 -45.06 -9.45
C THR A 276 0.73 -44.10 -9.81
N LEU A 277 1.20 -43.26 -8.87
CA LEU A 277 2.34 -42.39 -9.09
C LEU A 277 3.62 -43.17 -9.34
N ILE A 278 3.86 -44.22 -8.56
CA ILE A 278 5.04 -45.12 -8.71
C ILE A 278 4.98 -45.86 -10.06
N SER A 279 3.82 -46.41 -10.43
CA SER A 279 3.64 -47.06 -11.73
C SER A 279 3.91 -46.11 -12.90
N ARG A 280 3.47 -44.83 -12.79
CA ARG A 280 3.78 -43.80 -13.78
C ARG A 280 5.27 -43.49 -13.84
N LEU A 281 5.95 -43.40 -12.68
CA LEU A 281 7.40 -43.21 -12.64
C LEU A 281 8.13 -44.37 -13.33
N GLN A 282 7.74 -45.58 -13.05
CA GLN A 282 8.34 -46.78 -13.68
C GLN A 282 8.08 -46.83 -15.18
N LYS A 283 6.88 -46.45 -15.64
CA LYS A 283 6.56 -46.34 -17.04
C LYS A 283 7.44 -45.28 -17.74
N ASN A 284 7.57 -44.09 -17.17
CA ASN A 284 8.40 -43.04 -17.73
C ASN A 284 9.89 -43.42 -17.78
N LEU A 285 10.38 -44.18 -16.78
CA LEU A 285 11.72 -44.72 -16.80
C LEU A 285 11.93 -45.74 -17.93
N LYS A 286 10.98 -46.65 -18.15
CA LYS A 286 11.01 -47.57 -19.29
C LYS A 286 11.02 -46.85 -20.62
N GLU A 287 10.16 -45.84 -20.79
CA GLU A 287 10.15 -45.00 -21.99
C GLU A 287 11.47 -44.26 -22.22
N PHE A 288 12.07 -43.71 -21.16
CA PHE A 288 13.39 -43.10 -21.24
C PHE A 288 14.47 -44.11 -21.72
N ASN A 289 14.50 -45.29 -21.12
CA ASN A 289 15.48 -46.32 -21.45
C ASN A 289 15.30 -46.94 -22.85
N SER A 290 14.07 -46.89 -23.39
CA SER A 290 13.79 -47.44 -24.74
C SER A 290 14.25 -46.50 -25.87
N LYS A 291 14.46 -45.25 -25.61
CA LYS A 291 14.91 -44.26 -26.62
C LYS A 291 16.38 -44.41 -27.01
N ALA A 292 17.18 -45.19 -26.28
CA ALA A 292 18.58 -45.47 -26.54
C ALA A 292 19.49 -44.28 -26.86
N ILE A 293 19.08 -43.09 -26.40
CA ILE A 293 19.82 -41.82 -26.63
C ILE A 293 21.08 -41.76 -25.77
N TYR A 294 21.03 -42.46 -24.62
CA TYR A 294 22.09 -42.44 -23.62
C TYR A 294 22.79 -43.79 -23.57
N ASN A 295 24.11 -43.78 -23.30
CA ASN A 295 24.91 -45.02 -23.18
C ASN A 295 24.64 -45.77 -21.84
N PHE A 296 23.74 -45.27 -21.00
CA PHE A 296 23.33 -45.86 -19.74
C PHE A 296 21.82 -46.03 -19.66
N LYS A 297 21.38 -46.94 -18.79
CA LYS A 297 19.97 -47.14 -18.44
C LYS A 297 19.73 -46.67 -17.01
N LEU A 298 18.63 -46.02 -16.77
CA LEU A 298 18.20 -45.61 -15.42
C LEU A 298 17.30 -46.68 -14.80
N SER A 299 17.66 -47.11 -13.59
CA SER A 299 16.78 -47.85 -12.70
C SER A 299 16.82 -47.23 -11.32
N VAL A 300 15.80 -47.47 -10.54
CA VAL A 300 15.68 -46.90 -9.20
C VAL A 300 15.12 -47.92 -8.22
N SER A 301 15.56 -47.80 -6.99
CA SER A 301 15.00 -48.51 -5.84
C SER A 301 14.11 -47.57 -5.05
N ILE A 302 12.96 -48.07 -4.59
CA ILE A 302 11.91 -47.23 -4.00
C ILE A 302 11.47 -47.82 -2.66
N GLY A 303 11.42 -46.96 -1.64
CA GLY A 303 10.79 -47.23 -0.37
C GLY A 303 9.69 -46.29 -0.03
N ILE A 304 8.61 -46.77 0.53
CA ILE A 304 7.41 -45.94 0.87
C ILE A 304 7.12 -46.09 2.35
N ALA A 305 6.90 -44.95 3.04
CA ALA A 305 6.42 -44.85 4.41
C ALA A 305 5.17 -44.04 4.50
N GLU A 306 4.16 -44.53 5.19
CA GLU A 306 2.90 -43.80 5.45
C GLU A 306 3.03 -42.95 6.71
N TYR A 307 2.62 -41.69 6.62
CA TYR A 307 2.36 -40.82 7.76
C TYR A 307 0.89 -40.93 8.15
N ASN A 308 0.64 -41.37 9.39
CA ASN A 308 -0.70 -41.44 9.93
C ASN A 308 -0.91 -40.33 10.96
N PRO A 309 -1.82 -39.36 10.72
CA PRO A 309 -2.06 -38.26 11.65
C PRO A 309 -2.64 -38.69 13.01
N ARG A 310 -3.22 -39.88 13.12
CA ARG A 310 -3.66 -40.45 14.42
C ARG A 310 -2.52 -41.01 15.25
N LYS A 311 -1.37 -41.28 14.64
CA LYS A 311 -0.14 -41.74 15.27
C LYS A 311 1.02 -40.99 14.61
N PRO A 312 1.19 -39.69 14.97
CA PRO A 312 2.19 -38.84 14.35
C PRO A 312 3.60 -39.44 14.48
N SER A 313 4.39 -39.24 13.45
CA SER A 313 5.82 -39.60 13.42
C SER A 313 6.61 -38.44 12.85
N SER A 314 7.85 -38.29 13.31
CA SER A 314 8.76 -37.26 12.80
C SER A 314 9.18 -37.55 11.35
N MET A 315 9.73 -36.53 10.68
CA MET A 315 10.29 -36.68 9.33
C MET A 315 11.42 -37.71 9.33
N ASP A 316 12.26 -37.70 10.34
CA ASP A 316 13.38 -38.68 10.47
C ASP A 316 12.87 -40.10 10.61
N GLU A 317 11.84 -40.36 11.41
CA GLU A 317 11.23 -41.69 11.53
C GLU A 317 10.60 -42.12 10.19
N LEU A 318 10.00 -41.24 9.42
CA LEU A 318 9.49 -41.54 8.07
C LEU A 318 10.62 -41.92 7.13
N MET A 319 11.71 -41.15 7.15
CA MET A 319 12.90 -41.43 6.35
C MET A 319 13.50 -42.82 6.67
N VAL A 320 13.72 -43.14 7.96
CA VAL A 320 14.23 -44.43 8.39
C VAL A 320 13.31 -45.59 7.97
N ARG A 321 11.99 -45.41 8.06
CA ARG A 321 11.04 -46.47 7.64
C ARG A 321 11.07 -46.68 6.13
N ALA A 322 11.12 -45.62 5.36
CA ALA A 322 11.17 -45.71 3.91
C ALA A 322 12.49 -46.29 3.41
N ASP A 323 13.60 -45.86 4.01
CA ASP A 323 14.94 -46.40 3.70
C ASP A 323 15.00 -47.92 3.90
N LYS A 324 14.51 -48.43 5.04
CA LYS A 324 14.42 -49.89 5.29
C LYS A 324 13.64 -50.63 4.21
N VAL A 325 12.57 -50.04 3.69
CA VAL A 325 11.76 -50.64 2.60
C VAL A 325 12.56 -50.62 1.30
N MET A 326 13.18 -49.49 0.97
CA MET A 326 14.01 -49.32 -0.22
C MET A 326 15.20 -50.29 -0.25
N TYR A 327 15.89 -50.45 0.90
CA TYR A 327 16.99 -51.38 1.01
C TYR A 327 16.58 -52.83 0.76
N ARG A 328 15.39 -53.25 1.25
CA ARG A 328 14.83 -54.59 0.96
C ARG A 328 14.55 -54.74 -0.55
N ASP A 329 14.04 -53.70 -1.20
CA ASP A 329 13.82 -53.69 -2.66
C ASP A 329 15.15 -53.85 -3.42
N LYS A 330 16.22 -53.13 -3.03
CA LYS A 330 17.56 -53.27 -3.60
C LYS A 330 18.05 -54.70 -3.48
N LYS A 331 17.99 -55.29 -2.25
CA LYS A 331 18.47 -56.63 -1.97
C LYS A 331 17.73 -57.70 -2.74
N SER A 332 16.39 -57.55 -2.88
CA SER A 332 15.58 -58.53 -3.66
C SER A 332 15.90 -58.54 -5.15
N ARG A 333 16.44 -57.42 -5.69
CA ARG A 333 16.86 -57.29 -7.08
C ARG A 333 18.37 -57.55 -7.32
N GLY A 334 19.11 -57.92 -6.27
CA GLY A 334 20.54 -58.19 -6.37
C GLY A 334 21.40 -56.96 -6.71
N ILE A 335 20.95 -55.78 -6.28
CA ILE A 335 21.59 -54.49 -6.57
C ILE A 335 22.35 -53.95 -5.32
N ALA A 336 22.04 -54.51 -4.15
CA ALA A 336 22.66 -54.10 -2.85
C ALA A 336 23.96 -54.81 -2.61
#